data_199560b0e3b12aef87f69e2539063c28
#
_entry.id   199560b0e3b12aef87f69e2539063c28
#
_cell.length_a   1.000
_cell.length_b   1.000
_cell.length_c   1.000
_cell.angle_alpha   90.00
_cell.angle_beta   90.00
_cell.angle_gamma   90.00
#
_symmetry.space_group_name_H-M   'P 1'
#
loop_
_entity.id
_entity.type
_entity.pdbx_description
1 polymer ?
#
loop_
_entity_poly.entity_id
_entity_poly.type
_entity_poly.pdbx_seq_one_letter_code
_entity_poly.pdbx_strand_id
1 'polypeptide(L)'
;MTTSIKTSPRERKLGFRILFLGMFAIGTGQTLFIAVLPPYARGLGLSEVQVGFIFSLSALGWMLMSPYWGKKSDFIGRKSIIILGLIIYAFTTILMGLEFRLMESGYINLSTLFGLLILTRGCYGFLGSGAHSASMAYVADRTTEKERSGIMAVMGSAFAISGIVGPGLASAAVMLGPLVPYFLFGSITGFIAFLIFIF
;
A
#
# COMPACT_ATOMS: atom_id res chain seq x y z
N MET A 1 13.54 26.16 14.67
CA MET A 1 13.57 27.03 13.47
C MET A 1 12.83 26.32 12.36
N THR A 2 11.57 26.64 12.16
CA THR A 2 10.72 26.06 11.12
C THR A 2 10.94 26.86 9.84
N THR A 3 11.81 26.39 8.96
CA THR A 3 11.87 26.88 7.58
C THR A 3 10.57 26.53 6.89
N SER A 4 9.61 27.41 6.93
CA SER A 4 8.42 27.37 6.13
C SER A 4 8.84 27.39 4.65
N ILE A 5 8.91 26.21 4.03
CA ILE A 5 9.02 26.11 2.58
C ILE A 5 7.73 26.72 2.03
N LYS A 6 7.82 27.94 1.49
CA LYS A 6 6.72 28.65 0.85
C LYS A 6 6.36 27.95 -0.47
N THR A 7 5.66 26.81 -0.37
CA THR A 7 5.00 26.22 -1.53
C THR A 7 3.81 27.09 -1.91
N SER A 8 3.63 27.34 -3.20
CA SER A 8 2.47 28.10 -3.68
C SER A 8 1.16 27.37 -3.28
N PRO A 9 0.05 28.09 -3.04
CA PRO A 9 -1.23 27.45 -2.70
C PRO A 9 -1.68 26.41 -3.75
N ARG A 10 -1.29 26.60 -5.00
CA ARG A 10 -1.60 25.69 -6.11
C ARG A 10 -0.80 24.39 -6.02
N GLU A 11 0.50 24.47 -5.75
CA GLU A 11 1.37 23.32 -5.53
C GLU A 11 0.98 22.52 -4.30
N ARG A 12 0.60 23.20 -3.21
CA ARG A 12 0.09 22.56 -1.99
C ARG A 12 -1.18 21.73 -2.26
N LYS A 13 -2.14 22.31 -2.97
CA LYS A 13 -3.38 21.60 -3.35
C LYS A 13 -3.11 20.41 -4.25
N LEU A 14 -2.21 20.56 -5.22
CA LEU A 14 -1.82 19.45 -6.10
C LEU A 14 -1.15 18.32 -5.29
N GLY A 15 -0.20 18.67 -4.43
CA GLY A 15 0.47 17.69 -3.56
C GLY A 15 -0.51 16.89 -2.70
N PHE A 16 -1.51 17.55 -2.08
CA PHE A 16 -2.53 16.85 -1.29
C PHE A 16 -3.42 15.93 -2.14
N ARG A 17 -3.79 16.33 -3.36
CA ARG A 17 -4.56 15.47 -4.28
C ARG A 17 -3.78 14.22 -4.69
N ILE A 18 -2.51 14.37 -5.01
CA ILE A 18 -1.66 13.25 -5.39
C ILE A 18 -1.44 12.30 -4.21
N LEU A 19 -1.23 12.84 -3.00
CA LEU A 19 -1.15 12.04 -1.79
C LEU A 19 -2.44 11.29 -1.50
N PHE A 20 -3.59 11.94 -1.65
CA PHE A 20 -4.89 11.30 -1.50
C PHE A 20 -5.03 10.12 -2.46
N LEU A 21 -4.66 10.29 -3.73
CA LEU A 21 -4.68 9.20 -4.72
C LEU A 21 -3.72 8.07 -4.35
N GLY A 22 -2.53 8.38 -3.84
CA GLY A 22 -1.57 7.38 -3.35
C GLY A 22 -2.13 6.58 -2.17
N MET A 23 -2.71 7.25 -1.19
CA MET A 23 -3.35 6.60 -0.04
C MET A 23 -4.58 5.79 -0.44
N PHE A 24 -5.39 6.30 -1.36
CA PHE A 24 -6.53 5.60 -1.92
C PHE A 24 -6.09 4.32 -2.66
N ALA A 25 -5.02 4.39 -3.46
CA ALA A 25 -4.49 3.23 -4.18
C ALA A 25 -3.98 2.15 -3.23
N ILE A 26 -3.20 2.52 -2.19
CA ILE A 26 -2.76 1.58 -1.15
C ILE A 26 -3.96 0.98 -0.42
N GLY A 27 -4.91 1.81 -0.01
CA GLY A 27 -6.12 1.37 0.69
C GLY A 27 -6.95 0.38 -0.14
N THR A 28 -7.19 0.71 -1.42
CA THR A 28 -7.91 -0.16 -2.35
C THR A 28 -7.20 -1.49 -2.55
N GLY A 29 -5.89 -1.46 -2.71
CA GLY A 29 -5.12 -2.70 -2.82
C GLY A 29 -5.12 -3.53 -1.54
N GLN A 30 -5.11 -2.90 -0.34
CA GLN A 30 -5.22 -3.62 0.93
C GLN A 30 -6.57 -4.31 1.08
N THR A 31 -7.66 -3.63 0.74
CA THR A 31 -9.01 -4.22 0.81
C THR A 31 -9.22 -5.30 -0.24
N LEU A 32 -8.64 -5.13 -1.43
CA LEU A 32 -8.55 -6.18 -2.44
C LEU A 32 -7.84 -7.42 -1.89
N PHE A 33 -6.71 -7.22 -1.20
CA PHE A 33 -5.98 -8.33 -0.58
C PHE A 33 -6.85 -9.11 0.39
N ILE A 34 -7.59 -8.42 1.25
CA ILE A 34 -8.49 -9.04 2.22
C ILE A 34 -9.62 -9.82 1.50
N ALA A 35 -10.09 -9.33 0.35
CA ALA A 35 -11.16 -9.94 -0.40
C ALA A 35 -10.72 -11.14 -1.25
N VAL A 36 -9.54 -11.05 -1.89
CA VAL A 36 -9.10 -12.02 -2.92
C VAL A 36 -8.15 -13.08 -2.37
N LEU A 37 -7.20 -12.70 -1.51
CA LEU A 37 -6.18 -13.63 -1.03
C LEU A 37 -6.74 -14.83 -0.28
N PRO A 38 -7.65 -14.70 0.71
CA PRO A 38 -8.09 -15.84 1.50
C PRO A 38 -8.81 -16.92 0.68
N PRO A 39 -9.83 -16.59 -0.15
CA PRO A 39 -10.50 -17.62 -0.95
C PRO A 39 -9.55 -18.25 -1.96
N TYR A 40 -8.67 -17.48 -2.58
CA TYR A 40 -7.75 -17.98 -3.59
C TYR A 40 -6.67 -18.89 -3.00
N ALA A 41 -6.03 -18.47 -1.93
CA ALA A 41 -4.99 -19.25 -1.23
C ALA A 41 -5.54 -20.56 -0.65
N ARG A 42 -6.78 -20.53 -0.12
CA ARG A 42 -7.47 -21.75 0.33
C ARG A 42 -7.80 -22.70 -0.82
N GLY A 43 -8.21 -22.17 -1.97
CA GLY A 43 -8.43 -22.95 -3.18
C GLY A 43 -7.18 -23.70 -3.66
N LEU A 44 -6.00 -23.18 -3.36
CA LEU A 44 -4.70 -23.83 -3.63
C LEU A 44 -4.24 -24.79 -2.52
N GLY A 45 -4.94 -24.84 -1.38
CA GLY A 45 -4.67 -25.78 -0.28
C GLY A 45 -4.03 -25.16 0.97
N LEU A 46 -3.84 -23.83 1.04
CA LEU A 46 -3.38 -23.17 2.26
C LEU A 46 -4.47 -23.19 3.34
N SER A 47 -4.08 -23.49 4.58
CA SER A 47 -4.99 -23.46 5.72
C SER A 47 -5.36 -22.02 6.12
N GLU A 48 -6.48 -21.86 6.83
CA GLU A 48 -6.88 -20.55 7.38
C GLU A 48 -5.84 -19.95 8.33
N VAL A 49 -5.17 -20.81 9.09
CA VAL A 49 -4.09 -20.41 10.01
C VAL A 49 -2.91 -19.82 9.23
N GLN A 50 -2.51 -20.46 8.13
CA GLN A 50 -1.43 -19.98 7.26
C GLN A 50 -1.79 -18.63 6.63
N VAL A 51 -3.00 -18.49 6.12
CA VAL A 51 -3.49 -17.21 5.56
C VAL A 51 -3.53 -16.13 6.65
N GLY A 52 -4.05 -16.44 7.83
CA GLY A 52 -4.06 -15.54 8.98
C GLY A 52 -2.64 -15.10 9.39
N PHE A 53 -1.67 -16.02 9.38
CA PHE A 53 -0.27 -15.73 9.70
C PHE A 53 0.35 -14.73 8.73
N ILE A 54 0.09 -14.87 7.41
CA ILE A 54 0.56 -13.93 6.37
C ILE A 54 0.07 -12.51 6.66
N PHE A 55 -1.22 -12.34 7.02
CA PHE A 55 -1.76 -11.03 7.37
C PHE A 55 -1.18 -10.49 8.68
N SER A 56 -1.09 -11.34 9.71
CA SER A 56 -0.59 -10.94 11.03
C SER A 56 0.85 -10.46 10.98
N LEU A 57 1.72 -11.14 10.23
CA LEU A 57 3.11 -10.72 10.06
C LEU A 57 3.22 -9.36 9.37
N SER A 58 2.43 -9.15 8.32
CA SER A 58 2.38 -7.87 7.63
C SER A 58 1.88 -6.74 8.53
N ALA A 59 0.83 -6.99 9.32
CA ALA A 59 0.28 -6.02 10.26
C ALA A 59 1.28 -5.70 11.40
N LEU A 60 1.97 -6.72 11.91
CA LEU A 60 3.02 -6.55 12.91
C LEU A 60 4.17 -5.69 12.37
N GLY A 61 4.64 -5.98 11.15
CA GLY A 61 5.64 -5.16 10.48
C GLY A 61 5.21 -3.71 10.33
N TRP A 62 3.96 -3.49 9.96
CA TRP A 62 3.36 -2.16 9.84
C TRP A 62 3.33 -1.40 11.17
N MET A 63 2.90 -2.07 12.23
CA MET A 63 2.84 -1.51 13.59
C MET A 63 4.23 -1.11 14.09
N LEU A 64 5.22 -1.98 13.94
CA LEU A 64 6.57 -1.74 14.44
C LEU A 64 7.34 -0.69 13.62
N MET A 65 7.19 -0.70 12.31
CA MET A 65 7.99 0.13 11.41
C MET A 65 7.37 1.49 11.07
N SER A 66 6.06 1.68 11.25
CA SER A 66 5.42 3.00 11.00
C SER A 66 6.07 4.15 11.77
N PRO A 67 6.36 4.04 13.09
CA PRO A 67 7.05 5.11 13.83
C PRO A 67 8.49 5.33 13.34
N TYR A 68 9.20 4.25 13.00
CA TYR A 68 10.55 4.33 12.46
C TYR A 68 10.59 5.10 11.14
N TRP A 69 9.76 4.72 10.17
CA TRP A 69 9.68 5.38 8.87
C TRP A 69 9.17 6.82 8.98
N GLY A 70 8.23 7.08 9.91
CA GLY A 70 7.77 8.44 10.20
C GLY A 70 8.95 9.35 10.58
N LYS A 71 9.76 8.94 11.57
CA LYS A 71 10.98 9.66 11.98
C LYS A 71 12.03 9.71 10.86
N LYS A 72 12.26 8.61 10.17
CA LYS A 72 13.25 8.54 9.09
C LYS A 72 12.92 9.51 7.96
N SER A 73 11.64 9.75 7.70
CA SER A 73 11.18 10.68 6.68
C SER A 73 11.48 12.15 7.00
N ASP A 74 11.78 12.50 8.28
CA ASP A 74 12.25 13.82 8.65
C ASP A 74 13.67 14.10 8.10
N PHE A 75 14.49 13.07 8.00
CA PHE A 75 15.90 13.18 7.59
C PHE A 75 16.08 12.94 6.08
N ILE A 76 15.43 11.92 5.51
CA ILE A 76 15.57 11.53 4.09
C ILE A 76 14.63 12.35 3.19
N GLY A 77 13.61 12.95 3.79
CA GLY A 77 12.56 13.68 3.09
C GLY A 77 11.26 12.88 2.94
N ARG A 78 10.14 13.56 3.17
CA ARG A 78 8.79 12.96 3.12
C ARG A 78 8.50 12.29 1.77
N LYS A 79 8.78 13.01 0.67
CA LYS A 79 8.55 12.54 -0.70
C LYS A 79 9.27 11.23 -0.98
N SER A 80 10.55 11.12 -0.60
CA SER A 80 11.35 9.92 -0.84
C SER A 80 10.79 8.67 -0.15
N ILE A 81 10.34 8.81 1.10
CA ILE A 81 9.76 7.69 1.85
C ILE A 81 8.37 7.31 1.32
N ILE A 82 7.57 8.29 0.89
CA ILE A 82 6.26 8.03 0.26
C ILE A 82 6.46 7.22 -1.03
N ILE A 83 7.37 7.65 -1.90
CA ILE A 83 7.68 6.95 -3.15
C ILE A 83 8.19 5.55 -2.88
N LEU A 84 9.14 5.40 -1.95
CA LEU A 84 9.69 4.10 -1.56
C LEU A 84 8.58 3.14 -1.13
N GLY A 85 7.69 3.58 -0.25
CA GLY A 85 6.61 2.74 0.24
C GLY A 85 5.60 2.35 -0.85
N LEU A 86 5.28 3.25 -1.78
CA LEU A 86 4.42 2.97 -2.93
C LEU A 86 5.08 1.99 -3.90
N ILE A 87 6.37 2.13 -4.18
CA ILE A 87 7.13 1.21 -5.04
C ILE A 87 7.18 -0.18 -4.42
N ILE A 88 7.47 -0.27 -3.12
CA ILE A 88 7.48 -1.55 -2.40
C ILE A 88 6.10 -2.20 -2.43
N TYR A 89 5.04 -1.42 -2.21
CA TYR A 89 3.68 -1.94 -2.32
C TYR A 89 3.39 -2.48 -3.72
N ALA A 90 3.70 -1.71 -4.77
CA ALA A 90 3.49 -2.12 -6.16
C ALA A 90 4.28 -3.39 -6.50
N PHE A 91 5.56 -3.40 -6.15
CA PHE A 91 6.45 -4.53 -6.41
C PHE A 91 5.98 -5.80 -5.69
N THR A 92 5.71 -5.72 -4.40
CA THR A 92 5.27 -6.89 -3.62
C THR A 92 3.90 -7.40 -4.07
N THR A 93 2.99 -6.51 -4.50
CA THR A 93 1.69 -6.92 -5.04
C THR A 93 1.83 -7.68 -6.36
N ILE A 94 2.67 -7.19 -7.29
CA ILE A 94 2.96 -7.89 -8.55
C ILE A 94 3.67 -9.21 -8.29
N LEU A 95 4.64 -9.22 -7.36
CA LEU A 95 5.40 -10.42 -7.00
C LEU A 95 4.48 -11.52 -6.48
N MET A 96 3.48 -11.19 -5.65
CA MET A 96 2.49 -12.18 -5.20
C MET A 96 1.67 -12.75 -6.36
N GLY A 97 1.30 -11.95 -7.34
CA GLY A 97 0.66 -12.45 -8.56
C GLY A 97 1.54 -13.46 -9.31
N LEU A 98 2.86 -13.20 -9.37
CA LEU A 98 3.83 -14.13 -9.96
C LEU A 98 4.01 -15.40 -9.11
N GLU A 99 4.06 -15.31 -7.79
CA GLU A 99 4.15 -16.44 -6.87
C GLU A 99 2.96 -17.42 -7.09
N PHE A 100 1.75 -16.87 -7.18
CA PHE A 100 0.57 -17.65 -7.51
C PHE A 100 0.65 -18.27 -8.90
N ARG A 101 1.13 -17.53 -9.90
CA ARG A 101 1.30 -18.05 -11.26
C ARG A 101 2.28 -19.22 -11.30
N LEU A 102 3.39 -19.13 -10.57
CA LEU A 102 4.37 -20.22 -10.46
C LEU A 102 3.78 -21.46 -9.82
N MET A 103 2.90 -21.29 -8.81
CA MET A 103 2.20 -22.41 -8.19
C MET A 103 1.22 -23.08 -9.16
N GLU A 104 0.39 -22.29 -9.87
CA GLU A 104 -0.55 -22.82 -10.88
C GLU A 104 0.16 -23.57 -12.01
N SER A 105 1.36 -23.10 -12.40
CA SER A 105 2.17 -23.72 -13.44
C SER A 105 2.98 -24.94 -12.96
N GLY A 106 2.86 -25.31 -11.68
CA GLY A 106 3.55 -26.47 -11.10
C GLY A 106 5.04 -26.28 -10.84
N TYR A 107 5.59 -25.07 -10.99
CA TYR A 107 7.01 -24.80 -10.74
C TYR A 107 7.38 -24.79 -9.25
N ILE A 108 6.44 -24.48 -8.38
CA ILE A 108 6.65 -24.48 -6.92
C ILE A 108 5.56 -25.29 -6.23
N ASN A 109 5.89 -25.82 -5.06
CA ASN A 109 4.94 -26.53 -4.20
C ASN A 109 4.28 -25.59 -3.18
N LEU A 110 3.26 -26.08 -2.49
CA LEU A 110 2.47 -25.30 -1.54
C LEU A 110 3.32 -24.73 -0.37
N SER A 111 4.30 -25.47 0.13
CA SER A 111 5.17 -25.00 1.20
C SER A 111 6.08 -23.87 0.74
N THR A 112 6.60 -23.96 -0.48
CA THR A 112 7.39 -22.87 -1.10
C THR A 112 6.52 -21.64 -1.32
N LEU A 113 5.31 -21.80 -1.85
CA LEU A 113 4.37 -20.69 -2.01
C LEU A 113 4.12 -19.99 -0.67
N PHE A 114 3.83 -20.74 0.39
CA PHE A 114 3.59 -20.18 1.72
C PHE A 114 4.79 -19.38 2.22
N GLY A 115 6.00 -19.91 2.08
CA GLY A 115 7.24 -19.20 2.45
C GLY A 115 7.44 -17.90 1.66
N LEU A 116 7.20 -17.93 0.34
CA LEU A 116 7.29 -16.73 -0.50
C LEU A 116 6.26 -15.68 -0.11
N LEU A 117 5.00 -16.06 0.08
CA LEU A 117 3.93 -15.16 0.53
C LEU A 117 4.25 -14.49 1.88
N ILE A 118 4.83 -15.23 2.82
CA ILE A 118 5.31 -14.67 4.10
C ILE A 118 6.38 -13.62 3.86
N LEU A 119 7.40 -13.92 3.04
CA LEU A 119 8.49 -13.00 2.74
C LEU A 119 7.97 -11.74 2.04
N THR A 120 7.16 -11.91 1.02
CA THR A 120 6.62 -10.80 0.21
C THR A 120 5.71 -9.89 1.06
N ARG A 121 4.82 -10.47 1.86
CA ARG A 121 3.94 -9.69 2.76
C ARG A 121 4.69 -9.10 3.95
N GLY A 122 5.70 -9.82 4.47
CA GLY A 122 6.63 -9.28 5.46
C GLY A 122 7.38 -8.07 4.92
N CYS A 123 8.00 -8.19 3.75
CA CYS A 123 8.68 -7.06 3.10
C CYS A 123 7.76 -5.84 2.97
N TYR A 124 6.52 -6.04 2.52
CA TYR A 124 5.55 -4.94 2.47
C TYR A 124 5.28 -4.34 3.87
N GLY A 125 5.01 -5.17 4.86
CA GLY A 125 4.72 -4.70 6.23
C GLY A 125 5.86 -3.88 6.81
N PHE A 126 7.09 -4.37 6.69
CA PHE A 126 8.27 -3.72 7.27
C PHE A 126 8.75 -2.49 6.47
N LEU A 127 8.68 -2.51 5.15
CA LEU A 127 9.23 -1.45 4.30
C LEU A 127 8.15 -0.52 3.72
N GLY A 128 6.98 -1.05 3.38
CA GLY A 128 5.90 -0.30 2.75
C GLY A 128 5.12 0.62 3.70
N SER A 129 5.18 0.36 5.01
CA SER A 129 4.50 1.17 6.04
C SER A 129 4.90 2.64 6.05
N GLY A 130 6.07 2.97 5.48
CA GLY A 130 6.59 4.32 5.37
C GLY A 130 5.71 5.26 4.54
N ALA A 131 5.04 4.78 3.51
CA ALA A 131 4.20 5.62 2.64
C ALA A 131 3.10 6.32 3.44
N HIS A 132 2.39 5.61 4.30
CA HIS A 132 1.31 6.16 5.10
C HIS A 132 1.83 7.17 6.15
N SER A 133 2.81 6.77 6.96
CA SER A 133 3.34 7.62 8.03
C SER A 133 3.98 8.89 7.50
N ALA A 134 4.77 8.80 6.41
CA ALA A 134 5.36 9.97 5.78
C ALA A 134 4.31 10.86 5.09
N SER A 135 3.21 10.32 4.54
CA SER A 135 2.12 11.10 3.97
C SER A 135 1.39 11.92 5.03
N MET A 136 1.09 11.32 6.18
CA MET A 136 0.48 12.04 7.31
C MET A 136 1.39 13.13 7.86
N ALA A 137 2.68 12.84 7.97
CA ALA A 137 3.67 13.84 8.38
C ALA A 137 3.82 14.97 7.35
N TYR A 138 3.81 14.67 6.04
CA TYR A 138 3.82 15.69 4.99
C TYR A 138 2.62 16.66 5.10
N VAL A 139 1.44 16.11 5.37
CA VAL A 139 0.24 16.94 5.59
C VAL A 139 0.41 17.81 6.85
N ALA A 140 0.90 17.23 7.95
CA ALA A 140 1.12 17.97 9.19
C ALA A 140 2.09 19.14 9.01
N ASP A 141 3.17 18.96 8.25
CA ASP A 141 4.20 19.95 7.99
C ASP A 141 3.71 21.13 7.12
N ARG A 142 2.62 20.94 6.35
CA ARG A 142 2.10 21.92 5.37
C ARG A 142 0.71 22.45 5.69
N THR A 143 0.22 22.19 6.90
CA THR A 143 -1.10 22.66 7.36
C THR A 143 -0.97 23.50 8.63
N THR A 144 -1.78 24.53 8.74
CA THR A 144 -1.96 25.26 10.00
C THR A 144 -2.72 24.38 11.01
N GLU A 145 -2.64 24.71 12.29
CA GLU A 145 -3.38 23.95 13.33
C GLU A 145 -4.88 23.88 13.05
N LYS A 146 -5.47 24.97 12.53
CA LYS A 146 -6.89 25.05 12.20
C LYS A 146 -7.28 24.17 11.01
N GLU A 147 -6.40 24.00 10.02
CA GLU A 147 -6.66 23.21 8.81
C GLU A 147 -6.29 21.73 8.99
N ARG A 148 -5.37 21.42 9.91
CA ARG A 148 -4.72 20.11 10.03
C ARG A 148 -5.73 18.98 10.24
N SER A 149 -6.64 19.13 11.19
CA SER A 149 -7.62 18.08 11.49
C SER A 149 -8.54 17.78 10.29
N GLY A 150 -8.99 18.81 9.58
CA GLY A 150 -9.83 18.66 8.40
C GLY A 150 -9.10 17.94 7.25
N ILE A 151 -7.86 18.34 6.95
CA ILE A 151 -7.07 17.71 5.87
C ILE A 151 -6.67 16.30 6.23
N MET A 152 -6.29 16.02 7.49
CA MET A 152 -6.05 14.67 7.96
C MET A 152 -7.29 13.77 7.86
N ALA A 153 -8.47 14.28 8.18
CA ALA A 153 -9.73 13.57 7.99
C ALA A 153 -9.98 13.24 6.52
N VAL A 154 -9.72 14.20 5.61
CA VAL A 154 -9.79 13.94 4.15
C VAL A 154 -8.80 12.85 3.73
N MET A 155 -7.56 12.87 4.22
CA MET A 155 -6.60 11.80 3.93
C MET A 155 -7.06 10.45 4.48
N GLY A 156 -7.61 10.43 5.71
CA GLY A 156 -8.17 9.21 6.31
C GLY A 156 -9.38 8.66 5.54
N SER A 157 -10.20 9.55 4.94
CA SER A 157 -11.35 9.14 4.13
C SER A 157 -10.94 8.35 2.87
N ALA A 158 -9.71 8.52 2.38
CA ALA A 158 -9.18 7.71 1.28
C ALA A 158 -9.20 6.21 1.62
N PHE A 159 -8.82 5.82 2.83
CA PHE A 159 -8.90 4.43 3.30
C PHE A 159 -10.35 3.97 3.51
N ALA A 160 -11.21 4.82 4.05
CA ALA A 160 -12.62 4.49 4.25
C ALA A 160 -13.34 4.24 2.91
N ILE A 161 -13.11 5.11 1.92
CA ILE A 161 -13.65 4.95 0.56
C ILE A 161 -13.09 3.68 -0.09
N SER A 162 -11.79 3.41 0.10
CA SER A 162 -11.14 2.19 -0.38
C SER A 162 -11.78 0.93 0.20
N GLY A 163 -12.19 0.97 1.47
CA GLY A 163 -12.91 -0.15 2.12
C GLY A 163 -14.23 -0.50 1.46
N ILE A 164 -14.90 0.49 0.88
CA ILE A 164 -16.18 0.31 0.17
C ILE A 164 -15.93 -0.11 -1.29
N VAL A 165 -15.07 0.62 -1.98
CA VAL A 165 -14.84 0.46 -3.42
C VAL A 165 -13.94 -0.72 -3.75
N GLY A 166 -12.95 -1.00 -2.88
CA GLY A 166 -11.93 -2.03 -3.09
C GLY A 166 -12.48 -3.43 -3.35
N PRO A 167 -13.37 -3.98 -2.50
CA PRO A 167 -13.95 -5.31 -2.75
C PRO A 167 -14.74 -5.40 -4.05
N GLY A 168 -15.47 -4.34 -4.43
CA GLY A 168 -16.17 -4.26 -5.70
C GLY A 168 -15.24 -4.29 -6.91
N LEU A 169 -14.19 -3.48 -6.88
CA LEU A 169 -13.15 -3.47 -7.92
C LEU A 169 -12.39 -4.79 -7.97
N ALA A 170 -12.13 -5.39 -6.80
CA ALA A 170 -11.50 -6.70 -6.71
C ALA A 170 -12.33 -7.77 -7.41
N SER A 171 -13.63 -7.83 -7.12
CA SER A 171 -14.55 -8.78 -7.72
C SER A 171 -14.65 -8.59 -9.24
N ALA A 172 -14.73 -7.36 -9.72
CA ALA A 172 -14.72 -7.05 -11.15
C ALA A 172 -13.42 -7.48 -11.83
N ALA A 173 -12.26 -7.25 -11.19
CA ALA A 173 -10.97 -7.65 -11.72
C ALA A 173 -10.78 -9.18 -11.74
N VAL A 174 -11.31 -9.90 -10.75
CA VAL A 174 -11.29 -11.37 -10.71
C VAL A 174 -12.07 -11.98 -11.86
N MET A 175 -13.16 -11.33 -12.35
CA MET A 175 -13.91 -11.78 -13.54
C MET A 175 -13.04 -11.84 -14.79
N LEU A 176 -11.99 -11.03 -14.88
CA LEU A 176 -11.01 -11.03 -15.98
C LEU A 176 -9.92 -12.09 -15.80
N GLY A 177 -9.80 -12.63 -14.59
CA GLY A 177 -8.87 -13.69 -14.20
C GLY A 177 -8.42 -13.55 -12.74
N PRO A 178 -8.16 -14.66 -12.04
CA PRO A 178 -7.91 -14.66 -10.60
C PRO A 178 -6.63 -13.89 -10.21
N LEU A 179 -5.67 -13.76 -11.11
CA LEU A 179 -4.41 -13.04 -10.87
C LEU A 179 -4.43 -11.58 -11.37
N VAL A 180 -5.43 -11.20 -12.19
CA VAL A 180 -5.55 -9.84 -12.74
C VAL A 180 -5.55 -8.76 -11.65
N PRO A 181 -6.22 -8.93 -10.50
CA PRO A 181 -6.18 -7.94 -9.44
C PRO A 181 -4.76 -7.58 -8.98
N TYR A 182 -3.88 -8.56 -8.82
CA TYR A 182 -2.51 -8.33 -8.35
C TYR A 182 -1.69 -7.49 -9.34
N PHE A 183 -1.75 -7.82 -10.63
CA PHE A 183 -1.03 -7.09 -11.67
C PHE A 183 -1.63 -5.71 -11.91
N LEU A 184 -2.95 -5.59 -11.97
CA LEU A 184 -3.65 -4.32 -12.21
C LEU A 184 -3.35 -3.31 -11.09
N PHE A 185 -3.60 -3.67 -9.84
CA PHE A 185 -3.44 -2.73 -8.73
C PHE A 185 -1.97 -2.46 -8.39
N GLY A 186 -1.10 -3.45 -8.57
CA GLY A 186 0.35 -3.22 -8.48
C GLY A 186 0.83 -2.21 -9.52
N SER A 187 0.39 -2.35 -10.78
CA SER A 187 0.75 -1.43 -11.87
C SER A 187 0.19 -0.02 -11.65
N ILE A 188 -1.07 0.10 -11.22
CA ILE A 188 -1.69 1.41 -10.91
C ILE A 188 -0.91 2.11 -9.80
N THR A 189 -0.57 1.39 -8.73
CA THR A 189 0.17 1.99 -7.60
C THR A 189 1.59 2.37 -8.01
N GLY A 190 2.26 1.56 -8.82
CA GLY A 190 3.56 1.88 -9.41
C GLY A 190 3.52 3.12 -10.29
N PHE A 191 2.47 3.28 -11.09
CA PHE A 191 2.25 4.47 -11.90
C PHE A 191 2.02 5.72 -11.03
N ILE A 192 1.27 5.61 -9.94
CA ILE A 192 1.10 6.72 -8.99
C ILE A 192 2.43 7.09 -8.34
N ALA A 193 3.25 6.10 -7.96
CA ALA A 193 4.59 6.36 -7.42
C ALA A 193 5.46 7.14 -8.41
N PHE A 194 5.40 6.78 -9.70
CA PHE A 194 6.09 7.47 -10.77
C PHE A 194 5.58 8.91 -10.95
N LEU A 195 4.27 9.14 -10.90
CA LEU A 195 3.72 10.50 -10.93
C LEU A 195 4.22 11.34 -9.75
N ILE A 196 4.25 10.79 -8.54
CA ILE A 196 4.79 11.50 -7.36
C ILE A 196 6.29 11.79 -7.53
N PHE A 197 7.04 10.92 -8.22
CA PHE A 197 8.45 11.15 -8.47
C PHE A 197 8.69 12.37 -9.38
N ILE A 198 7.88 12.54 -10.41
CA ILE A 198 8.01 13.65 -11.38
C ILE A 198 7.59 14.98 -10.75
N PHE A 199 6.54 15.01 -9.94
CA PHE A 199 5.99 16.22 -9.32
C PHE A 199 6.52 16.45 -7.91
#